data_39fe097d155e1d3624307cf39efb8479
#
_entry.id   39fe097d155e1d3624307cf39efb8479
#
_cell.length_a   1.000
_cell.length_b   1.000
_cell.length_c   1.000
_cell.angle_alpha   90.00
_cell.angle_beta   90.00
_cell.angle_gamma   90.00
#
_symmetry.space_group_name_H-M   'P 1'
#
loop_
_entity.id
_entity.type
_entity.pdbx_description
1 polymer ?
#
loop_
_entity_poly.entity_id
_entity_poly.type
_entity_poly.pdbx_seq_one_letter_code
_entity_poly.pdbx_strand_id
1 'polypeptide(L)'
;MARIAGVGSAIPDHVHKTADILDFFSRLPGWNPEWNEVCLASGVERKGTVLPDLDAFYLAGAVPTTGERMRAFVPAARKLGATAAGLALDRAGPGTAARVADLVTVSCTGYAGPGLDLHLAADLGLADSVRRLAIGHMGCYAAIPGLRTAAALADTSGRPALLDCVELCTLHLQPPVRREEVVQIALFADGAGAAVVVPDGDGPEIVAGNTLTVPDSEGRMSWFVDDDGFRMWLSPRVPAIIERGVGAFTDALLAQRGLGLGDVAHWVVHPGGPEILERVDRRLRLPAGALDRSWEALADGGNRSSATVLAILDRLLVSGEVAPGDHVVMLAFGTGLTMEGLLLRA
;
A
#
# COMPACT_ATOMS: atom_id res chain seq x y z
N MET A 1 -5.84 -16.95 17.58
CA MET A 1 -4.99 -16.11 16.72
C MET A 1 -5.90 -15.24 15.88
N ALA A 2 -5.53 -13.99 15.72
CA ALA A 2 -6.36 -13.00 15.03
C ALA A 2 -6.64 -13.34 13.56
N ARG A 3 -7.83 -12.93 13.09
CA ARG A 3 -8.32 -13.18 11.73
C ARG A 3 -8.68 -11.87 11.04
N ILE A 4 -8.59 -11.86 9.73
CA ILE A 4 -8.99 -10.72 8.90
C ILE A 4 -10.45 -10.92 8.49
N ALA A 5 -11.37 -10.28 9.23
CA ALA A 5 -12.81 -10.45 9.03
C ALA A 5 -13.36 -9.64 7.83
N GLY A 6 -12.67 -8.61 7.40
CA GLY A 6 -13.06 -7.81 6.24
C GLY A 6 -11.90 -6.99 5.73
N VAL A 7 -11.82 -6.84 4.41
CA VAL A 7 -10.85 -5.97 3.74
C VAL A 7 -11.61 -5.07 2.78
N GLY A 8 -11.19 -3.82 2.65
CA GLY A 8 -11.78 -2.88 1.70
C GLY A 8 -10.69 -2.05 1.03
N SER A 9 -10.88 -1.67 -0.21
CA SER A 9 -9.97 -0.79 -0.93
C SER A 9 -10.73 0.29 -1.67
N ALA A 10 -10.10 1.47 -1.81
CA ALA A 10 -10.67 2.60 -2.51
C ALA A 10 -9.62 3.30 -3.39
N ILE A 11 -10.07 3.80 -4.53
CA ILE A 11 -9.31 4.70 -5.41
C ILE A 11 -10.03 6.04 -5.51
N PRO A 12 -9.32 7.12 -5.84
CA PRO A 12 -9.94 8.43 -6.06
C PRO A 12 -10.96 8.43 -7.19
N ASP A 13 -11.86 9.44 -7.20
CA ASP A 13 -12.85 9.64 -8.27
C ASP A 13 -12.19 10.02 -9.61
N HIS A 14 -11.03 10.70 -9.56
CA HIS A 14 -10.30 11.11 -10.75
C HIS A 14 -9.29 10.02 -11.14
N VAL A 15 -9.62 9.31 -12.22
CA VAL A 15 -8.79 8.22 -12.77
C VAL A 15 -8.39 8.57 -14.19
N HIS A 16 -7.09 8.58 -14.44
CA HIS A 16 -6.52 8.86 -15.76
C HIS A 16 -5.90 7.60 -16.34
N LYS A 17 -6.11 7.38 -17.66
CA LYS A 17 -5.30 6.40 -18.39
C LYS A 17 -3.88 6.92 -18.50
N THR A 18 -2.90 6.03 -18.51
CA THR A 18 -1.49 6.42 -18.65
C THR A 18 -1.25 7.26 -19.92
N ALA A 19 -1.87 6.91 -21.04
CA ALA A 19 -1.76 7.69 -22.27
C ALA A 19 -2.28 9.13 -22.13
N ASP A 20 -3.36 9.34 -21.37
CA ASP A 20 -3.98 10.66 -21.20
C ASP A 20 -3.17 11.54 -20.23
N ILE A 21 -2.59 10.95 -19.18
CA ILE A 21 -1.78 11.70 -18.21
C ILE A 21 -0.41 12.11 -18.77
N LEU A 22 0.07 11.47 -19.85
CA LEU A 22 1.30 11.88 -20.55
C LEU A 22 1.20 13.29 -21.13
N ASP A 23 0.02 13.75 -21.54
CA ASP A 23 -0.18 15.14 -21.97
C ASP A 23 0.10 16.12 -20.83
N PHE A 24 -0.39 15.83 -19.63
CA PHE A 24 -0.04 16.63 -18.43
C PHE A 24 1.46 16.57 -18.14
N PHE A 25 2.08 15.39 -18.14
CA PHE A 25 3.51 15.25 -17.88
C PHE A 25 4.36 16.04 -18.87
N SER A 26 3.98 16.05 -20.17
CA SER A 26 4.71 16.76 -21.21
C SER A 26 4.78 18.28 -21.00
N ARG A 27 3.85 18.84 -20.21
CA ARG A 27 3.81 20.25 -19.84
C ARG A 27 4.56 20.60 -18.56
N LEU A 28 5.01 19.59 -17.80
CA LEU A 28 5.77 19.80 -16.58
C LEU A 28 7.18 20.38 -16.90
N PRO A 29 7.62 21.40 -16.18
CA PRO A 29 9.00 21.86 -16.26
C PRO A 29 9.99 20.70 -16.08
N GLY A 30 10.99 20.63 -16.94
CA GLY A 30 12.03 19.60 -16.89
C GLY A 30 11.67 18.27 -17.55
N TRP A 31 10.42 18.05 -18.00
CA TRP A 31 10.04 16.81 -18.67
C TRP A 31 10.75 16.62 -20.02
N ASN A 32 11.28 15.42 -20.25
CA ASN A 32 11.81 15.02 -21.54
C ASN A 32 10.81 14.04 -22.21
N PRO A 33 10.38 14.29 -23.48
CA PRO A 33 9.46 13.41 -24.20
C PRO A 33 9.90 11.95 -24.32
N GLU A 34 11.22 11.67 -24.31
CA GLU A 34 11.74 10.29 -24.32
C GLU A 34 11.31 9.49 -23.07
N TRP A 35 10.94 10.16 -21.98
CA TRP A 35 10.47 9.50 -20.76
C TRP A 35 9.05 8.95 -20.86
N ASN A 36 8.32 9.31 -21.91
CA ASN A 36 6.99 8.74 -22.17
C ASN A 36 7.06 7.22 -22.33
N GLU A 37 8.13 6.69 -22.92
CA GLU A 37 8.34 5.24 -23.04
C GLU A 37 8.45 4.55 -21.68
N VAL A 38 9.10 5.18 -20.70
CA VAL A 38 9.20 4.66 -19.32
C VAL A 38 7.82 4.59 -18.68
N CYS A 39 6.99 5.62 -18.88
CA CYS A 39 5.62 5.63 -18.37
C CYS A 39 4.76 4.53 -19.02
N LEU A 40 4.84 4.35 -20.33
CA LEU A 40 4.10 3.31 -21.05
C LEU A 40 4.57 1.89 -20.69
N ALA A 41 5.86 1.72 -20.37
CA ALA A 41 6.42 0.44 -19.95
C ALA A 41 6.25 0.15 -18.44
N SER A 42 5.63 1.05 -17.68
CA SER A 42 5.49 0.92 -16.22
C SER A 42 4.54 -0.20 -15.78
N GLY A 43 3.75 -0.76 -16.69
CA GLY A 43 2.68 -1.70 -16.37
C GLY A 43 1.43 -1.04 -15.76
N VAL A 44 1.43 0.27 -15.59
CA VAL A 44 0.27 1.04 -15.11
C VAL A 44 -0.56 1.50 -16.30
N GLU A 45 -1.78 1.00 -16.41
CA GLU A 45 -2.73 1.41 -17.45
C GLU A 45 -3.58 2.61 -17.02
N ARG A 46 -3.92 2.64 -15.73
CA ARG A 46 -4.72 3.70 -15.12
C ARG A 46 -4.19 4.04 -13.74
N LYS A 47 -4.24 5.31 -13.37
CA LYS A 47 -3.89 5.77 -12.03
C LYS A 47 -4.90 6.78 -11.49
N GLY A 48 -5.20 6.65 -10.21
CA GLY A 48 -6.03 7.58 -9.48
C GLY A 48 -5.23 8.75 -8.91
N THR A 49 -5.85 9.92 -8.89
CA THR A 49 -5.36 11.10 -8.16
C THR A 49 -6.50 11.76 -7.40
N VAL A 50 -6.21 12.26 -6.20
CA VAL A 50 -7.18 13.05 -5.43
C VAL A 50 -7.30 14.49 -5.94
N LEU A 51 -6.41 14.91 -6.82
CA LEU A 51 -6.43 16.24 -7.42
C LEU A 51 -7.43 16.29 -8.57
N PRO A 52 -8.49 17.13 -8.47
CA PRO A 52 -9.47 17.27 -9.53
C PRO A 52 -8.90 17.93 -10.78
N ASP A 53 -7.86 18.75 -10.62
CA ASP A 53 -7.19 19.49 -11.68
C ASP A 53 -5.68 19.53 -11.39
N LEU A 54 -4.93 18.70 -12.11
CA LEU A 54 -3.47 18.61 -11.99
C LEU A 54 -2.79 19.89 -12.50
N ASP A 55 -3.34 20.53 -13.53
CA ASP A 55 -2.79 21.76 -14.10
C ASP A 55 -2.92 22.91 -13.11
N ALA A 56 -4.09 23.08 -12.51
CA ALA A 56 -4.32 24.08 -11.50
C ALA A 56 -3.40 23.90 -10.28
N PHE A 57 -3.10 22.66 -9.92
CA PHE A 57 -2.26 22.38 -8.75
C PHE A 57 -0.76 22.54 -9.04
N TYR A 58 -0.29 22.12 -10.23
CA TYR A 58 1.15 22.06 -10.52
C TYR A 58 1.67 23.09 -11.51
N LEU A 59 0.80 23.69 -12.36
CA LEU A 59 1.22 24.54 -13.47
C LEU A 59 0.69 25.97 -13.38
N ALA A 60 -0.28 26.26 -12.51
CA ALA A 60 -0.91 27.61 -12.45
C ALA A 60 -0.09 28.66 -11.67
N GLY A 61 1.02 28.27 -11.03
CA GLY A 61 1.79 29.19 -10.18
C GLY A 61 3.15 28.66 -9.77
N ALA A 62 3.57 29.00 -8.57
CA ALA A 62 4.76 28.42 -7.96
C ALA A 62 4.54 26.93 -7.62
N VAL A 63 5.62 26.15 -7.54
CA VAL A 63 5.56 24.75 -7.08
C VAL A 63 4.92 24.70 -5.70
N PRO A 64 3.90 23.86 -5.50
CA PRO A 64 3.22 23.76 -4.20
C PRO A 64 4.20 23.39 -3.09
N THR A 65 4.18 24.15 -2.01
CA THR A 65 4.96 23.87 -0.80
C THR A 65 4.45 22.62 -0.08
N THR A 66 5.27 22.02 0.79
CA THR A 66 4.87 20.90 1.67
C THR A 66 3.61 21.26 2.48
N GLY A 67 3.50 22.48 2.99
CA GLY A 67 2.32 22.93 3.72
C GLY A 67 1.04 22.96 2.87
N GLU A 68 1.12 23.35 1.58
CA GLU A 68 -0.02 23.32 0.65
C GLU A 68 -0.44 21.89 0.33
N ARG A 69 0.53 20.98 0.12
CA ARG A 69 0.27 19.55 -0.10
C ARG A 69 -0.39 18.92 1.12
N MET A 70 0.05 19.25 2.34
CA MET A 70 -0.57 18.73 3.58
C MET A 70 -1.99 19.29 3.78
N ARG A 71 -2.27 20.52 3.38
CA ARG A 71 -3.64 21.06 3.38
C ARG A 71 -4.55 20.33 2.39
N ALA A 72 -4.03 19.90 1.24
CA ALA A 72 -4.76 19.07 0.28
C ALA A 72 -4.90 17.60 0.77
N PHE A 73 -3.88 17.08 1.46
CA PHE A 73 -3.86 15.71 1.97
C PHE A 73 -5.01 15.43 2.93
N VAL A 74 -5.21 16.22 3.96
CA VAL A 74 -6.12 15.91 5.07
C VAL A 74 -7.56 15.62 4.61
N PRO A 75 -8.24 16.51 3.85
CA PRO A 75 -9.62 16.26 3.43
C PRO A 75 -9.74 15.08 2.45
N ALA A 76 -8.75 14.93 1.57
CA ALA A 76 -8.76 13.86 0.57
C ALA A 76 -8.48 12.48 1.21
N ALA A 77 -7.49 12.39 2.10
CA ALA A 77 -7.16 11.17 2.83
C ALA A 77 -8.32 10.72 3.73
N ARG A 78 -8.99 11.67 4.40
CA ARG A 78 -10.19 11.42 5.21
C ARG A 78 -11.30 10.75 4.38
N LYS A 79 -11.63 11.32 3.21
CA LYS A 79 -12.67 10.78 2.32
C LYS A 79 -12.31 9.37 1.84
N LEU A 80 -11.09 9.22 1.36
CA LEU A 80 -10.63 7.96 0.74
C LEU A 80 -10.49 6.85 1.77
N GLY A 81 -9.89 7.15 2.94
CA GLY A 81 -9.76 6.21 4.05
C GLY A 81 -11.10 5.78 4.60
N ALA A 82 -12.02 6.74 4.84
CA ALA A 82 -13.37 6.40 5.29
C ALA A 82 -14.11 5.48 4.31
N THR A 83 -13.90 5.63 3.00
CA THR A 83 -14.47 4.73 1.99
C THR A 83 -13.89 3.31 2.10
N ALA A 84 -12.57 3.17 2.17
CA ALA A 84 -11.93 1.86 2.30
C ALA A 84 -12.28 1.17 3.62
N ALA A 85 -12.22 1.92 4.72
CA ALA A 85 -12.57 1.42 6.05
C ALA A 85 -14.04 1.02 6.16
N GLY A 86 -14.95 1.82 5.57
CA GLY A 86 -16.38 1.50 5.51
C GLY A 86 -16.63 0.16 4.82
N LEU A 87 -16.02 -0.07 3.66
CA LEU A 87 -16.10 -1.36 2.95
C LEU A 87 -15.56 -2.53 3.78
N ALA A 88 -14.44 -2.33 4.49
CA ALA A 88 -13.88 -3.36 5.36
C ALA A 88 -14.82 -3.69 6.54
N LEU A 89 -15.41 -2.66 7.15
CA LEU A 89 -16.38 -2.82 8.25
C LEU A 89 -17.67 -3.52 7.80
N ASP A 90 -18.20 -3.15 6.63
CA ASP A 90 -19.40 -3.77 6.07
C ASP A 90 -19.18 -5.27 5.82
N ARG A 91 -18.02 -5.66 5.29
CA ARG A 91 -17.65 -7.06 5.06
C ARG A 91 -17.39 -7.84 6.34
N ALA A 92 -16.89 -7.17 7.38
CA ALA A 92 -16.73 -7.78 8.70
C ALA A 92 -18.06 -7.98 9.45
N GLY A 93 -19.17 -7.51 8.88
CA GLY A 93 -20.52 -7.72 9.34
C GLY A 93 -21.10 -6.59 10.22
N PRO A 94 -22.44 -6.57 10.36
CA PRO A 94 -23.15 -5.50 11.00
C PRO A 94 -22.74 -5.30 12.46
N GLY A 95 -22.68 -4.04 12.90
CA GLY A 95 -22.32 -3.67 14.26
C GLY A 95 -20.83 -3.76 14.59
N THR A 96 -19.98 -4.11 13.63
CA THR A 96 -18.53 -4.22 13.87
C THR A 96 -17.92 -2.86 14.23
N ALA A 97 -18.31 -1.76 13.59
CA ALA A 97 -17.80 -0.42 13.89
C ALA A 97 -17.93 -0.06 15.37
N ALA A 98 -19.09 -0.33 15.99
CA ALA A 98 -19.32 -0.05 17.42
C ALA A 98 -18.46 -0.91 18.36
N ARG A 99 -17.90 -2.02 17.88
CA ARG A 99 -17.04 -2.93 18.65
C ARG A 99 -15.55 -2.65 18.47
N VAL A 100 -15.15 -1.88 17.46
CA VAL A 100 -13.73 -1.54 17.22
C VAL A 100 -13.14 -0.89 18.47
N ALA A 101 -12.08 -1.49 19.03
CA ALA A 101 -11.38 -0.97 20.20
C ALA A 101 -10.11 -0.21 19.82
N ASP A 102 -9.53 -0.53 18.69
CA ASP A 102 -8.26 0.03 18.22
C ASP A 102 -8.36 0.43 16.75
N LEU A 103 -7.91 1.64 16.44
CA LEU A 103 -7.72 2.14 15.08
C LEU A 103 -6.22 2.34 14.83
N VAL A 104 -5.70 1.63 13.85
CA VAL A 104 -4.32 1.77 13.37
C VAL A 104 -4.37 2.46 12.00
N THR A 105 -3.82 3.65 11.89
CA THR A 105 -3.70 4.35 10.61
C THR A 105 -2.27 4.27 10.09
N VAL A 106 -2.12 4.14 8.78
CA VAL A 106 -0.81 4.10 8.09
C VAL A 106 -0.79 5.14 6.99
N SER A 107 0.22 5.98 6.98
CA SER A 107 0.53 6.83 5.82
C SER A 107 2.00 7.24 5.81
N CYS A 108 2.59 7.30 4.63
CA CYS A 108 3.91 7.89 4.40
C CYS A 108 3.85 9.12 3.48
N THR A 109 2.65 9.55 3.09
CA THR A 109 2.43 10.64 2.13
C THR A 109 1.77 11.88 2.72
N GLY A 110 1.49 11.87 4.02
CA GLY A 110 0.99 13.06 4.70
C GLY A 110 0.73 12.85 6.18
N TYR A 111 0.67 13.97 6.89
CA TYR A 111 0.32 14.00 8.31
C TYR A 111 -0.21 15.37 8.72
N ALA A 112 -0.93 15.40 9.81
CA ALA A 112 -1.44 16.62 10.44
C ALA A 112 -1.69 16.37 11.93
N GLY A 113 -1.85 17.42 12.67
CA GLY A 113 -2.37 17.39 14.04
C GLY A 113 -3.55 18.36 14.18
N PRO A 114 -4.81 17.89 14.42
CA PRO A 114 -5.24 16.49 14.64
C PRO A 114 -4.98 15.56 13.45
N GLY A 115 -4.66 14.28 13.75
CA GLY A 115 -4.30 13.28 12.74
C GLY A 115 -5.50 12.69 11.99
N LEU A 116 -5.19 11.98 10.90
CA LEU A 116 -6.19 11.26 10.11
C LEU A 116 -7.00 10.27 10.96
N ASP A 117 -6.36 9.64 11.93
CA ASP A 117 -6.95 8.71 12.89
C ASP A 117 -8.13 9.32 13.68
N LEU A 118 -8.03 10.59 14.09
CA LEU A 118 -9.12 11.27 14.79
C LEU A 118 -10.32 11.50 13.87
N HIS A 119 -10.04 11.96 12.65
CA HIS A 119 -11.09 12.23 11.66
C HIS A 119 -11.80 10.94 11.23
N LEU A 120 -11.07 9.87 10.96
CA LEU A 120 -11.63 8.57 10.59
C LEU A 120 -12.48 7.96 11.72
N ALA A 121 -12.02 8.06 12.97
CA ALA A 121 -12.81 7.57 14.10
C ALA A 121 -14.19 8.24 14.16
N ALA A 122 -14.25 9.55 13.94
CA ALA A 122 -15.51 10.30 13.91
C ALA A 122 -16.38 9.93 12.69
N ASP A 123 -15.78 9.85 11.49
CA ASP A 123 -16.51 9.56 10.24
C ASP A 123 -17.13 8.17 10.21
N LEU A 124 -16.43 7.21 10.81
CA LEU A 124 -16.85 5.81 10.88
C LEU A 124 -17.77 5.51 12.07
N GLY A 125 -18.07 6.51 12.92
CA GLY A 125 -18.88 6.34 14.11
C GLY A 125 -18.27 5.38 15.13
N LEU A 126 -16.94 5.34 15.23
CA LEU A 126 -16.26 4.55 16.26
C LEU A 126 -16.50 5.17 17.64
N ALA A 127 -16.38 4.37 18.69
CA ALA A 127 -16.57 4.86 20.05
C ALA A 127 -15.55 5.95 20.41
N ASP A 128 -15.95 6.93 21.22
CA ASP A 128 -15.06 8.01 21.70
C ASP A 128 -13.83 7.47 22.47
N SER A 129 -13.94 6.26 22.99
CA SER A 129 -12.87 5.55 23.70
C SER A 129 -11.97 4.70 22.81
N VAL A 130 -12.14 4.74 21.47
CA VAL A 130 -11.26 4.01 20.55
C VAL A 130 -9.81 4.43 20.73
N ARG A 131 -8.93 3.46 20.94
CA ARG A 131 -7.49 3.72 21.01
C ARG A 131 -6.94 3.91 19.60
N ARG A 132 -6.05 4.86 19.42
CA ARG A 132 -5.55 5.24 18.11
C ARG A 132 -4.03 5.15 18.05
N LEU A 133 -3.52 4.58 16.98
CA LEU A 133 -2.09 4.47 16.68
C LEU A 133 -1.85 4.88 15.24
N ALA A 134 -0.91 5.81 15.02
CA ALA A 134 -0.47 6.19 13.69
C ALA A 134 0.93 5.62 13.40
N ILE A 135 1.06 4.89 12.28
CA ILE A 135 2.32 4.37 11.74
C ILE A 135 2.70 5.26 10.56
N GLY A 136 3.81 5.96 10.67
CA GLY A 136 4.29 6.90 9.66
C GLY A 136 5.61 6.47 9.03
N HIS A 137 5.84 6.91 7.79
CA HIS A 137 7.12 6.88 7.09
C HIS A 137 7.84 5.52 6.97
N MET A 138 7.13 4.40 7.08
CA MET A 138 7.69 3.07 6.84
C MET A 138 7.71 2.70 5.34
N GLY A 139 6.92 3.37 4.50
CA GLY A 139 6.87 3.12 3.05
C GLY A 139 5.93 1.98 2.65
N CYS A 140 6.16 1.43 1.46
CA CYS A 140 5.22 0.51 0.80
C CYS A 140 4.92 -0.79 1.57
N TYR A 141 5.76 -1.21 2.51
CA TYR A 141 5.52 -2.41 3.29
C TYR A 141 4.68 -2.18 4.55
N ALA A 142 4.36 -0.93 4.89
CA ALA A 142 3.83 -0.56 6.20
C ALA A 142 2.47 -1.21 6.56
N ALA A 143 1.68 -1.65 5.57
CA ALA A 143 0.45 -2.40 5.84
C ALA A 143 0.70 -3.74 6.53
N ILE A 144 1.83 -4.42 6.28
CA ILE A 144 2.14 -5.71 6.90
C ILE A 144 2.42 -5.56 8.39
N PRO A 145 3.35 -4.70 8.86
CA PRO A 145 3.48 -4.42 10.28
C PRO A 145 2.20 -3.80 10.87
N GLY A 146 1.43 -3.03 10.09
CA GLY A 146 0.10 -2.55 10.48
C GLY A 146 -0.87 -3.69 10.80
N LEU A 147 -0.98 -4.71 9.93
CA LEU A 147 -1.79 -5.92 10.17
C LEU A 147 -1.31 -6.69 11.40
N ARG A 148 0.00 -6.86 11.57
CA ARG A 148 0.58 -7.53 12.76
C ARG A 148 0.26 -6.76 14.04
N THR A 149 0.32 -5.44 14.00
CA THR A 149 -0.04 -4.56 15.12
C THR A 149 -1.54 -4.69 15.44
N ALA A 150 -2.41 -4.59 14.42
CA ALA A 150 -3.84 -4.76 14.60
C ALA A 150 -4.20 -6.15 15.17
N ALA A 151 -3.51 -7.21 14.72
CA ALA A 151 -3.67 -8.55 15.24
C ALA A 151 -3.30 -8.65 16.73
N ALA A 152 -2.15 -8.11 17.12
CA ALA A 152 -1.71 -8.10 18.52
C ALA A 152 -2.67 -7.30 19.42
N LEU A 153 -3.19 -6.18 18.93
CA LEU A 153 -4.19 -5.37 19.64
C LEU A 153 -5.52 -6.10 19.78
N ALA A 154 -5.99 -6.76 18.71
CA ALA A 154 -7.23 -7.54 18.74
C ALA A 154 -7.12 -8.73 19.70
N ASP A 155 -6.03 -9.52 19.61
CA ASP A 155 -5.81 -10.66 20.53
C ASP A 155 -5.71 -10.20 22.01
N THR A 156 -5.07 -9.04 22.27
CA THR A 156 -4.91 -8.52 23.63
C THR A 156 -6.20 -7.95 24.20
N SER A 157 -6.98 -7.24 23.38
CA SER A 157 -8.22 -6.58 23.83
C SER A 157 -9.44 -7.50 23.82
N GLY A 158 -9.38 -8.63 23.10
CA GLY A 158 -10.54 -9.47 22.80
C GLY A 158 -11.59 -8.76 21.92
N ARG A 159 -11.23 -7.68 21.21
CA ARG A 159 -12.14 -6.84 20.43
C ARG A 159 -11.52 -6.54 19.05
N PRO A 160 -12.35 -6.21 18.05
CA PRO A 160 -11.86 -5.84 16.72
C PRO A 160 -10.90 -4.66 16.74
N ALA A 161 -9.86 -4.72 15.89
CA ALA A 161 -9.00 -3.62 15.51
C ALA A 161 -9.23 -3.30 14.03
N LEU A 162 -9.22 -2.01 13.68
CA LEU A 162 -9.31 -1.52 12.30
C LEU A 162 -7.94 -1.00 11.88
N LEU A 163 -7.40 -1.51 10.79
CA LEU A 163 -6.26 -0.95 10.08
C LEU A 163 -6.77 -0.14 8.89
N ASP A 164 -6.22 1.06 8.69
CA ASP A 164 -6.50 1.88 7.50
C ASP A 164 -5.21 2.50 6.96
N CYS A 165 -4.87 2.17 5.72
CA CYS A 165 -3.69 2.65 4.99
C CYS A 165 -4.15 3.63 3.91
N VAL A 166 -3.69 4.88 3.98
CA VAL A 166 -4.06 5.92 3.00
C VAL A 166 -2.83 6.57 2.44
N GLU A 167 -2.69 6.54 1.11
CA GLU A 167 -1.52 7.09 0.43
C GLU A 167 -1.93 7.98 -0.74
N LEU A 168 -1.45 9.22 -0.72
CA LEU A 168 -1.72 10.24 -1.73
C LEU A 168 -0.41 10.66 -2.41
N CYS A 169 0.18 9.73 -3.14
CA CYS A 169 1.50 9.89 -3.73
C CYS A 169 1.53 10.97 -4.81
N THR A 170 0.41 11.19 -5.50
CA THR A 170 0.33 12.20 -6.56
C THR A 170 0.47 13.64 -6.05
N LEU A 171 0.31 13.87 -4.75
CA LEU A 171 0.55 15.16 -4.12
C LEU A 171 2.04 15.55 -4.08
N HIS A 172 2.97 14.61 -4.34
CA HIS A 172 4.39 14.84 -4.14
C HIS A 172 5.22 14.93 -5.43
N LEU A 173 4.56 15.14 -6.57
CA LEU A 173 5.26 15.48 -7.80
C LEU A 173 6.01 16.83 -7.62
N GLN A 174 7.29 16.87 -8.00
CA GLN A 174 8.16 18.01 -7.76
C GLN A 174 8.80 18.53 -9.07
N PRO A 175 8.12 19.41 -9.81
CA PRO A 175 8.73 20.12 -10.94
C PRO A 175 9.86 21.09 -10.44
N PRO A 176 10.95 21.29 -11.22
CA PRO A 176 11.24 20.60 -12.49
C PRO A 176 11.58 19.13 -12.32
N VAL A 177 10.98 18.31 -13.18
CA VAL A 177 11.14 16.84 -13.13
C VAL A 177 12.58 16.46 -13.50
N ARG A 178 13.17 15.55 -12.74
CA ARG A 178 14.50 15.00 -12.99
C ARG A 178 14.40 13.54 -13.45
N ARG A 179 15.40 13.09 -14.20
CA ARG A 179 15.44 11.73 -14.77
C ARG A 179 15.24 10.62 -13.72
N GLU A 180 15.82 10.78 -12.55
CA GLU A 180 15.70 9.83 -11.45
C GLU A 180 14.30 9.73 -10.84
N GLU A 181 13.42 10.68 -11.12
CA GLU A 181 12.05 10.74 -10.61
C GLU A 181 11.03 10.11 -11.58
N VAL A 182 11.41 9.84 -12.82
CA VAL A 182 10.50 9.41 -13.88
C VAL A 182 9.82 8.08 -13.56
N VAL A 183 10.57 7.10 -13.04
CA VAL A 183 10.04 5.78 -12.70
C VAL A 183 8.96 5.89 -11.61
N GLN A 184 9.21 6.69 -10.57
CA GLN A 184 8.24 6.89 -9.50
C GLN A 184 7.00 7.67 -10.00
N ILE A 185 7.19 8.69 -10.85
CA ILE A 185 6.08 9.43 -11.47
C ILE A 185 5.23 8.48 -12.32
N ALA A 186 5.85 7.55 -13.04
CA ALA A 186 5.15 6.56 -13.85
C ALA A 186 4.34 5.58 -13.00
N LEU A 187 4.88 5.13 -11.85
CA LEU A 187 4.31 4.05 -11.05
C LEU A 187 3.32 4.52 -9.99
N PHE A 188 3.61 5.60 -9.25
CA PHE A 188 2.86 5.95 -8.06
C PHE A 188 1.50 6.59 -8.37
N ALA A 189 0.52 6.26 -7.54
CA ALA A 189 -0.87 6.72 -7.60
C ALA A 189 -1.44 6.88 -6.18
N ASP A 190 -2.67 7.38 -6.07
CA ASP A 190 -3.36 7.55 -4.81
C ASP A 190 -4.31 6.39 -4.54
N GLY A 191 -4.50 6.06 -3.28
CA GLY A 191 -5.46 5.05 -2.87
C GLY A 191 -5.48 4.80 -1.37
N ALA A 192 -6.48 4.03 -0.94
CA ALA A 192 -6.61 3.54 0.41
C ALA A 192 -6.89 2.03 0.43
N GLY A 193 -6.51 1.40 1.53
CA GLY A 193 -6.82 0.02 1.82
C GLY A 193 -6.99 -0.18 3.32
N ALA A 194 -8.04 -0.89 3.72
CA ALA A 194 -8.35 -1.11 5.12
C ALA A 194 -8.63 -2.59 5.42
N ALA A 195 -8.40 -2.99 6.65
CA ALA A 195 -8.70 -4.34 7.13
C ALA A 195 -9.27 -4.30 8.55
N VAL A 196 -10.33 -5.06 8.78
CA VAL A 196 -10.84 -5.35 10.13
C VAL A 196 -10.21 -6.65 10.60
N VAL A 197 -9.51 -6.58 11.73
CA VAL A 197 -8.88 -7.74 12.37
C VAL A 197 -9.63 -8.05 13.66
N VAL A 198 -10.03 -9.30 13.81
CA VAL A 198 -10.80 -9.81 14.97
C VAL A 198 -9.99 -10.88 15.71
N PRO A 199 -10.17 -11.01 17.04
CA PRO A 199 -9.43 -12.02 17.81
C PRO A 199 -9.90 -13.46 17.49
N ASP A 200 -11.14 -13.58 17.06
CA ASP A 200 -11.80 -14.85 16.70
C ASP A 200 -12.96 -14.59 15.72
N GLY A 201 -13.33 -15.55 14.90
CA GLY A 201 -14.42 -15.45 13.91
C GLY A 201 -14.04 -15.99 12.54
N ASP A 202 -14.72 -15.49 11.51
CA ASP A 202 -14.50 -15.88 10.11
C ASP A 202 -13.37 -15.08 9.47
N GLY A 203 -12.82 -15.63 8.39
CA GLY A 203 -11.78 -15.01 7.57
C GLY A 203 -10.37 -15.58 7.80
N PRO A 204 -9.40 -15.23 6.96
CA PRO A 204 -8.05 -15.76 7.02
C PRO A 204 -7.36 -15.46 8.35
N GLU A 205 -6.78 -16.49 8.95
CA GLU A 205 -6.00 -16.39 10.18
C GLU A 205 -4.59 -15.86 9.90
N ILE A 206 -4.11 -14.94 10.71
CA ILE A 206 -2.73 -14.46 10.65
C ILE A 206 -1.84 -15.43 11.42
N VAL A 207 -1.11 -16.29 10.70
CA VAL A 207 -0.40 -17.43 11.33
C VAL A 207 1.09 -17.24 11.53
N ALA A 208 1.75 -16.39 10.73
CA ALA A 208 3.17 -16.07 10.91
C ALA A 208 3.52 -14.72 10.25
N GLY A 209 4.61 -14.12 10.69
CA GLY A 209 5.17 -12.91 10.08
C GLY A 209 6.69 -12.92 10.13
N ASN A 210 7.32 -12.27 9.15
CA ASN A 210 8.77 -12.13 9.06
C ASN A 210 9.14 -10.71 8.64
N THR A 211 10.25 -10.22 9.16
CA THR A 211 10.84 -8.92 8.85
C THR A 211 12.33 -9.10 8.57
N LEU A 212 12.82 -8.49 7.50
CA LEU A 212 14.25 -8.44 7.18
C LEU A 212 14.63 -7.04 6.72
N THR A 213 15.47 -6.35 7.47
CA THR A 213 16.18 -5.17 6.98
C THR A 213 17.48 -5.63 6.33
N VAL A 214 17.63 -5.34 5.04
CA VAL A 214 18.82 -5.74 4.26
C VAL A 214 20.00 -4.86 4.69
N PRO A 215 21.11 -5.44 5.17
CA PRO A 215 22.28 -4.66 5.57
C PRO A 215 22.82 -3.79 4.43
N ASP A 216 23.38 -2.63 4.77
CA ASP A 216 24.04 -1.68 3.86
C ASP A 216 23.15 -1.21 2.68
N SER A 217 21.83 -1.14 2.90
CA SER A 217 20.88 -0.79 1.86
C SER A 217 20.06 0.48 2.12
N GLU A 218 20.25 1.16 3.23
CA GLU A 218 19.49 2.35 3.66
C GLU A 218 19.47 3.48 2.61
N GLY A 219 20.57 3.67 1.87
CA GLY A 219 20.63 4.65 0.78
C GLY A 219 20.04 4.17 -0.56
N ARG A 220 19.36 3.01 -0.61
CA ARG A 220 18.81 2.46 -1.87
C ARG A 220 17.38 2.87 -2.14
N MET A 221 16.62 3.11 -1.10
CA MET A 221 15.26 3.65 -1.19
C MET A 221 15.04 4.56 0.01
N SER A 222 14.73 5.81 -0.24
CA SER A 222 14.50 6.80 0.81
C SER A 222 13.34 7.73 0.45
N TRP A 223 12.75 8.32 1.49
CA TRP A 223 11.62 9.22 1.39
C TRP A 223 11.84 10.35 2.39
N PHE A 224 12.12 11.55 1.89
CA PHE A 224 12.45 12.70 2.71
C PHE A 224 11.36 13.77 2.62
N VAL A 225 11.07 14.41 3.75
CA VAL A 225 10.24 15.61 3.79
C VAL A 225 11.14 16.80 3.41
N ASP A 226 10.77 17.51 2.34
CA ASP A 226 11.46 18.67 1.81
C ASP A 226 10.52 19.89 1.82
N ASP A 227 10.99 21.07 1.45
CA ASP A 227 10.20 22.29 1.44
C ASP A 227 9.05 22.24 0.41
N ASP A 228 9.27 21.58 -0.71
CA ASP A 228 8.35 21.47 -1.84
C ASP A 228 7.66 20.09 -1.93
N GLY A 229 7.47 19.41 -0.81
CA GLY A 229 6.83 18.09 -0.76
C GLY A 229 7.77 17.00 -0.26
N PHE A 230 7.34 15.74 -0.38
CA PHE A 230 8.17 14.62 0.02
C PHE A 230 8.90 14.07 -1.20
N ARG A 231 10.20 13.94 -1.06
CA ARG A 231 11.08 13.53 -2.15
C ARG A 231 11.53 12.09 -1.99
N MET A 232 11.31 11.30 -3.03
CA MET A 232 11.77 9.92 -3.09
C MET A 232 13.10 9.80 -3.82
N TRP A 233 13.96 8.95 -3.31
CA TRP A 233 15.08 8.38 -4.04
C TRP A 233 14.89 6.87 -4.18
N LEU A 234 14.98 6.36 -5.42
CA LEU A 234 14.84 4.94 -5.74
C LEU A 234 16.02 4.50 -6.61
N SER A 235 16.88 3.67 -6.04
CA SER A 235 18.01 3.10 -6.76
C SER A 235 17.54 2.03 -7.77
N PRO A 236 18.05 2.02 -9.02
CA PRO A 236 17.75 0.98 -9.99
C PRO A 236 18.28 -0.41 -9.56
N ARG A 237 19.05 -0.50 -8.48
CA ARG A 237 19.54 -1.76 -7.91
C ARG A 237 18.53 -2.45 -6.98
N VAL A 238 17.45 -1.77 -6.58
CA VAL A 238 16.45 -2.31 -5.64
C VAL A 238 15.87 -3.65 -6.09
N PRO A 239 15.42 -3.83 -7.36
CA PRO A 239 14.89 -5.12 -7.80
C PRO A 239 15.89 -6.27 -7.65
N ALA A 240 17.17 -6.04 -7.98
CA ALA A 240 18.20 -7.05 -7.84
C ALA A 240 18.55 -7.39 -6.37
N ILE A 241 18.38 -6.44 -5.45
CA ILE A 241 18.57 -6.67 -4.02
C ILE A 241 17.43 -7.55 -3.50
N ILE A 242 16.18 -7.23 -3.87
CA ILE A 242 15.01 -8.03 -3.50
C ILE A 242 15.15 -9.46 -4.03
N GLU A 243 15.50 -9.64 -5.31
CA GLU A 243 15.68 -10.97 -5.92
C GLU A 243 16.66 -11.84 -5.13
N ARG A 244 17.80 -11.27 -4.69
CA ARG A 244 18.80 -12.03 -3.92
C ARG A 244 18.28 -12.48 -2.56
N GLY A 245 17.44 -11.67 -1.90
CA GLY A 245 16.99 -11.91 -0.53
C GLY A 245 15.66 -12.65 -0.40
N VAL A 246 14.74 -12.46 -1.35
CA VAL A 246 13.35 -12.86 -1.21
C VAL A 246 13.17 -14.38 -1.05
N GLY A 247 14.03 -15.21 -1.65
CA GLY A 247 13.95 -16.66 -1.50
C GLY A 247 14.15 -17.09 -0.04
N ALA A 248 15.31 -16.78 0.53
CA ALA A 248 15.63 -17.13 1.92
C ALA A 248 14.65 -16.47 2.92
N PHE A 249 14.20 -15.26 2.61
CA PHE A 249 13.20 -14.54 3.40
C PHE A 249 11.85 -15.28 3.46
N THR A 250 11.37 -15.73 2.30
CA THR A 250 10.12 -16.49 2.19
C THR A 250 10.23 -17.86 2.82
N ASP A 251 11.36 -18.57 2.59
CA ASP A 251 11.62 -19.87 3.23
C ASP A 251 11.59 -19.73 4.78
N ALA A 252 12.20 -18.68 5.32
CA ALA A 252 12.19 -18.42 6.77
C ALA A 252 10.78 -18.10 7.31
N LEU A 253 9.93 -17.42 6.53
CA LEU A 253 8.54 -17.19 6.89
C LEU A 253 7.75 -18.50 6.97
N LEU A 254 7.84 -19.33 5.93
CA LEU A 254 7.11 -20.59 5.80
C LEU A 254 7.57 -21.64 6.83
N ALA A 255 8.88 -21.71 7.10
CA ALA A 255 9.47 -22.62 8.07
C ALA A 255 8.91 -22.44 9.49
N GLN A 256 8.41 -21.23 9.86
CA GLN A 256 7.74 -21.01 11.15
C GLN A 256 6.52 -21.91 11.36
N ARG A 257 5.98 -22.47 10.27
CA ARG A 257 4.81 -23.38 10.28
C ARG A 257 5.11 -24.75 9.66
N GLY A 258 6.38 -25.04 9.37
CA GLY A 258 6.78 -26.30 8.73
C GLY A 258 6.33 -26.43 7.28
N LEU A 259 6.10 -25.29 6.60
CA LEU A 259 5.64 -25.23 5.22
C LEU A 259 6.80 -24.97 4.25
N GLY A 260 6.57 -25.31 2.98
CA GLY A 260 7.41 -24.96 1.84
C GLY A 260 6.64 -24.17 0.78
N LEU A 261 7.32 -23.74 -0.27
CA LEU A 261 6.69 -22.97 -1.36
C LEU A 261 5.52 -23.70 -2.02
N GLY A 262 5.57 -25.03 -2.10
CA GLY A 262 4.50 -25.83 -2.68
C GLY A 262 3.20 -25.89 -1.87
N ASP A 263 3.23 -25.44 -0.61
CA ASP A 263 2.06 -25.40 0.28
C ASP A 263 1.32 -24.05 0.20
N VAL A 264 1.81 -23.09 -0.60
CA VAL A 264 1.23 -21.78 -0.77
C VAL A 264 0.30 -21.77 -1.98
N ALA A 265 -0.99 -21.57 -1.73
CA ALA A 265 -2.00 -21.49 -2.78
C ALA A 265 -2.06 -20.12 -3.46
N HIS A 266 -1.88 -19.03 -2.69
CA HIS A 266 -2.06 -17.66 -3.19
C HIS A 266 -0.93 -16.73 -2.77
N TRP A 267 -0.65 -15.75 -3.63
CA TRP A 267 0.41 -14.77 -3.44
C TRP A 267 -0.11 -13.35 -3.56
N VAL A 268 0.17 -12.54 -2.56
CA VAL A 268 -0.12 -11.10 -2.52
C VAL A 268 1.21 -10.36 -2.44
N VAL A 269 1.76 -10.00 -3.60
CA VAL A 269 3.08 -9.38 -3.69
C VAL A 269 2.94 -7.91 -4.08
N HIS A 270 3.50 -7.02 -3.26
CA HIS A 270 3.52 -5.59 -3.55
C HIS A 270 4.22 -5.30 -4.88
N PRO A 271 3.53 -4.71 -5.88
CA PRO A 271 4.11 -4.39 -7.17
C PRO A 271 4.84 -3.04 -7.09
N GLY A 272 6.04 -3.03 -6.55
CA GLY A 272 6.89 -1.84 -6.53
C GLY A 272 7.27 -1.32 -7.92
N GLY A 273 6.92 -2.08 -8.94
CA GLY A 273 7.07 -1.91 -10.38
C GLY A 273 7.12 -3.28 -11.05
N PRO A 274 7.01 -3.36 -12.40
CA PRO A 274 6.99 -4.64 -13.14
C PRO A 274 8.21 -5.51 -12.82
N GLU A 275 9.40 -4.92 -12.81
CA GLU A 275 10.64 -5.66 -12.54
C GLU A 275 10.67 -6.33 -11.16
N ILE A 276 9.96 -5.78 -10.15
CA ILE A 276 9.85 -6.41 -8.82
C ILE A 276 9.06 -7.71 -8.92
N LEU A 277 7.90 -7.69 -9.58
CA LEU A 277 7.07 -8.88 -9.76
C LEU A 277 7.80 -9.97 -10.56
N GLU A 278 8.41 -9.60 -11.68
CA GLU A 278 9.19 -10.52 -12.53
C GLU A 278 10.35 -11.19 -11.77
N ARG A 279 11.05 -10.43 -10.93
CA ARG A 279 12.18 -10.95 -10.15
C ARG A 279 11.75 -11.83 -9.00
N VAL A 280 10.64 -11.50 -8.32
CA VAL A 280 10.05 -12.32 -7.27
C VAL A 280 9.56 -13.64 -7.88
N ASP A 281 8.80 -13.58 -8.97
CA ASP A 281 8.30 -14.76 -9.70
C ASP A 281 9.47 -15.69 -10.09
N ARG A 282 10.45 -15.17 -10.80
CA ARG A 282 11.62 -15.93 -11.22
C ARG A 282 12.39 -16.54 -10.04
N ARG A 283 12.59 -15.78 -8.96
CA ARG A 283 13.38 -16.23 -7.81
C ARG A 283 12.68 -17.31 -6.99
N LEU A 284 11.38 -17.20 -6.84
CA LEU A 284 10.55 -18.16 -6.10
C LEU A 284 10.03 -19.30 -7.00
N ARG A 285 10.18 -19.17 -8.33
CA ARG A 285 9.67 -20.13 -9.33
C ARG A 285 8.16 -20.37 -9.13
N LEU A 286 7.41 -19.30 -9.06
CA LEU A 286 5.99 -19.35 -8.78
C LEU A 286 5.22 -20.06 -9.92
N PRO A 287 4.08 -20.68 -9.63
CA PRO A 287 3.19 -21.20 -10.67
C PRO A 287 2.71 -20.10 -11.60
N ALA A 288 2.44 -20.43 -12.86
CA ALA A 288 1.85 -19.49 -13.81
C ALA A 288 0.55 -18.90 -13.26
N GLY A 289 0.41 -17.56 -13.34
CA GLY A 289 -0.74 -16.84 -12.82
C GLY A 289 -0.70 -16.52 -11.31
N ALA A 290 0.28 -17.01 -10.55
CA ALA A 290 0.37 -16.76 -9.11
C ALA A 290 0.38 -15.27 -8.72
N LEU A 291 0.87 -14.39 -9.59
CA LEU A 291 0.95 -12.95 -9.38
C LEU A 291 -0.09 -12.15 -10.16
N ASP A 292 -1.09 -12.78 -10.78
CA ASP A 292 -2.07 -12.08 -11.63
C ASP A 292 -2.78 -10.95 -10.86
N ARG A 293 -3.18 -11.19 -9.60
CA ARG A 293 -3.83 -10.16 -8.78
C ARG A 293 -2.91 -8.98 -8.46
N SER A 294 -1.60 -9.21 -8.36
CA SER A 294 -0.60 -8.15 -8.17
C SER A 294 -0.40 -7.33 -9.46
N TRP A 295 -0.37 -8.00 -10.61
CA TRP A 295 -0.31 -7.35 -11.92
C TRP A 295 -1.58 -6.53 -12.21
N GLU A 296 -2.77 -7.08 -11.96
CA GLU A 296 -4.05 -6.38 -12.09
C GLU A 296 -4.10 -5.12 -11.21
N ALA A 297 -3.62 -5.23 -9.95
CA ALA A 297 -3.61 -4.08 -9.05
C ALA A 297 -2.65 -2.99 -9.50
N LEU A 298 -1.52 -3.35 -10.13
CA LEU A 298 -0.59 -2.39 -10.73
C LEU A 298 -1.20 -1.74 -11.97
N ALA A 299 -1.78 -2.53 -12.87
CA ALA A 299 -2.36 -2.02 -14.11
C ALA A 299 -3.54 -1.08 -13.84
N ASP A 300 -4.45 -1.46 -12.97
CA ASP A 300 -5.70 -0.74 -12.72
C ASP A 300 -5.59 0.42 -11.73
N GLY A 301 -4.53 0.50 -10.94
CA GLY A 301 -4.48 1.49 -9.88
C GLY A 301 -3.11 2.06 -9.59
N GLY A 302 -2.06 1.56 -10.22
CA GLY A 302 -0.68 1.94 -9.93
C GLY A 302 -0.20 1.52 -8.53
N ASN A 303 1.00 1.96 -8.20
CA ASN A 303 1.57 1.74 -6.88
C ASN A 303 0.99 2.78 -5.88
N ARG A 304 0.12 2.32 -5.01
CA ARG A 304 -0.51 3.10 -3.92
C ARG A 304 0.22 2.89 -2.60
N SER A 305 1.54 2.74 -2.64
CA SER A 305 2.41 2.53 -1.49
C SER A 305 1.85 1.44 -0.54
N SER A 306 1.69 1.72 0.75
CA SER A 306 1.22 0.78 1.77
C SER A 306 -0.18 0.20 1.48
N ALA A 307 -1.07 0.97 0.87
CA ALA A 307 -2.44 0.54 0.56
C ALA A 307 -2.51 -0.57 -0.51
N THR A 308 -1.46 -0.74 -1.34
CA THR A 308 -1.49 -1.64 -2.49
C THR A 308 -1.69 -3.10 -2.10
N VAL A 309 -0.96 -3.61 -1.09
CA VAL A 309 -1.08 -5.02 -0.69
C VAL A 309 -2.45 -5.34 -0.09
N LEU A 310 -3.10 -4.37 0.55
CA LEU A 310 -4.49 -4.55 1.02
C LEU A 310 -5.46 -4.56 -0.15
N ALA A 311 -5.24 -3.76 -1.19
CA ALA A 311 -6.07 -3.80 -2.39
C ALA A 311 -5.91 -5.10 -3.19
N ILE A 312 -4.72 -5.71 -3.19
CA ILE A 312 -4.50 -7.03 -3.79
C ILE A 312 -5.21 -8.11 -2.96
N LEU A 313 -5.06 -8.07 -1.63
CA LEU A 313 -5.75 -8.99 -0.72
C LEU A 313 -7.27 -8.87 -0.85
N ASP A 314 -7.80 -7.64 -0.95
CA ASP A 314 -9.21 -7.37 -1.19
C ASP A 314 -9.71 -8.07 -2.46
N ARG A 315 -9.03 -7.88 -3.59
CA ARG A 315 -9.34 -8.55 -4.86
C ARG A 315 -9.32 -10.06 -4.74
N LEU A 316 -8.31 -10.60 -4.07
CA LEU A 316 -8.18 -12.05 -3.86
C LEU A 316 -9.34 -12.60 -3.03
N LEU A 317 -9.68 -11.98 -1.91
CA LEU A 317 -10.75 -12.48 -1.03
C LEU A 317 -12.14 -12.35 -1.67
N VAL A 318 -12.37 -11.29 -2.45
CA VAL A 318 -13.65 -11.06 -3.16
C VAL A 318 -13.80 -11.99 -4.37
N SER A 319 -12.72 -12.49 -4.96
CA SER A 319 -12.80 -13.41 -6.11
C SER A 319 -13.45 -14.76 -5.80
N GLY A 320 -13.44 -15.16 -4.52
CA GLY A 320 -13.93 -16.47 -4.09
C GLY A 320 -12.98 -17.63 -4.45
N GLU A 321 -11.75 -17.34 -4.87
CA GLU A 321 -10.74 -18.35 -5.23
C GLU A 321 -10.10 -19.00 -4.00
N VAL A 322 -10.14 -18.32 -2.85
CA VAL A 322 -9.50 -18.79 -1.61
C VAL A 322 -10.38 -19.86 -0.96
N ALA A 323 -9.88 -21.08 -0.90
CA ALA A 323 -10.57 -22.20 -0.27
C ALA A 323 -10.18 -22.36 1.22
N PRO A 324 -11.05 -22.94 2.07
CA PRO A 324 -10.70 -23.25 3.45
C PRO A 324 -9.44 -24.11 3.56
N GLY A 325 -8.47 -23.64 4.35
CA GLY A 325 -7.19 -24.30 4.55
C GLY A 325 -6.06 -23.79 3.63
N ASP A 326 -6.37 -22.98 2.62
CA ASP A 326 -5.38 -22.39 1.73
C ASP A 326 -4.42 -21.46 2.49
N HIS A 327 -3.15 -21.52 2.14
CA HIS A 327 -2.15 -20.57 2.62
C HIS A 327 -1.97 -19.42 1.62
N VAL A 328 -2.02 -18.20 2.15
CA VAL A 328 -1.76 -16.97 1.40
C VAL A 328 -0.49 -16.32 1.93
N VAL A 329 0.48 -16.08 1.07
CA VAL A 329 1.68 -15.32 1.42
C VAL A 329 1.56 -13.89 0.92
N MET A 330 1.71 -12.93 1.82
CA MET A 330 1.83 -11.52 1.51
C MET A 330 3.30 -11.09 1.61
N LEU A 331 3.81 -10.39 0.59
CA LEU A 331 5.17 -9.85 0.57
C LEU A 331 5.14 -8.36 0.19
N ALA A 332 5.86 -7.54 0.92
CA ALA A 332 6.05 -6.13 0.59
C ALA A 332 7.49 -5.68 0.86
N PHE A 333 7.91 -4.66 0.12
CA PHE A 333 9.27 -4.14 0.11
C PHE A 333 9.22 -2.61 0.19
N GLY A 334 10.18 -1.99 0.86
CA GLY A 334 10.23 -0.54 0.95
C GLY A 334 11.52 -0.02 1.57
N THR A 335 11.44 1.19 2.08
CA THR A 335 12.58 1.92 2.63
C THR A 335 13.37 1.09 3.66
N GLY A 336 14.71 1.29 3.67
CA GLY A 336 15.55 0.60 4.61
C GLY A 336 16.74 -0.19 4.04
N LEU A 337 16.69 -0.94 2.95
CA LEU A 337 15.62 -1.67 2.28
C LEU A 337 15.04 -2.73 3.23
N THR A 338 13.77 -2.75 3.41
CA THR A 338 13.10 -3.72 4.29
C THR A 338 12.19 -4.63 3.48
N MET A 339 12.18 -5.90 3.81
CA MET A 339 11.25 -6.91 3.35
C MET A 339 10.31 -7.29 4.50
N GLU A 340 9.02 -7.24 4.27
CA GLU A 340 7.99 -7.69 5.21
C GLU A 340 7.17 -8.82 4.59
N GLY A 341 6.90 -9.83 5.39
CA GLY A 341 6.09 -10.97 4.98
C GLY A 341 5.05 -11.35 6.02
N LEU A 342 3.88 -11.76 5.55
CA LEU A 342 2.80 -12.28 6.37
C LEU A 342 2.29 -13.58 5.75
N LEU A 343 2.06 -14.59 6.58
CA LEU A 343 1.42 -15.84 6.19
C LEU A 343 0.02 -15.87 6.79
N LEU A 344 -0.96 -16.06 5.91
CA LEU A 344 -2.36 -16.26 6.29
C LEU A 344 -2.78 -17.69 6.01
N ARG A 345 -3.80 -18.19 6.74
CA ARG A 345 -4.50 -19.44 6.47
C ARG A 345 -6.00 -19.18 6.43
N ALA A 346 -6.64 -19.51 5.32
CA ALA A 346 -8.08 -19.40 5.12
C ALA A 346 -8.89 -20.44 5.92
#